data_ab4aa2feff652017c154bcbe7193462b
#
_entry.id   ab4aa2feff652017c154bcbe7193462b
#
_cell.length_a   1.000
_cell.length_b   1.000
_cell.length_c   1.000
_cell.angle_alpha   90.00
_cell.angle_beta   90.00
_cell.angle_gamma   90.00
#
_symmetry.space_group_name_H-M   'P 1'
#
loop_
_entity.id
_entity.type
_entity.pdbx_description
1 polymer ?
#
loop_
_entity_poly.entity_id
_entity_poly.type
_entity_poly.pdbx_seq_one_letter_code
_entity_poly.pdbx_strand_id
1 'polypeptide(L)'
;MVRQIRIYLDNPIATYYGGDTVTGKVFVKVDDEEKIRYISAKFRGDANVSWTESDSETDSDGKSRTVYTTYSAHENYLMTKMYLVGGPSQEIILPPGEHIYNFSVILPENLPSSFEGINGNIRYMVRAKMNRVWAFDDTVKAFFTVLSHLDLNKDPLVKEPVTTVAEKTLCCCCCRSGPLTLVGNVPAVGFVSGQEIPVTVEVDNGTNETISIVTCSLKKNVCFTAHSPSTRTNKTSEKVETITFEPVGENESKTWTKQLKIPSLPPSTLKNCGIIDLEYCLDIKAEISGPHTNLHVNIPITLGTIPLFTYIPPGLLQNTPEKLPLPPTASAPYPPPPSQFPTAPYPANTAADITSGTSQLGFSNVLLPLPSQSNLTPSAPPLPYPDIPPPSYEECMYGTSNVNVGDNASHTEEGYNHVPRYPTYNLRPGEATRM
;
A
#
# COMPACT_ATOMS: atom_id res chain seq x y z
N MET A 1 -42.22 8.95 0.53
CA MET A 1 -41.28 8.25 -0.39
C MET A 1 -40.01 8.00 0.34
N VAL A 2 -39.80 6.80 0.85
CA VAL A 2 -38.50 6.36 1.38
C VAL A 2 -37.79 5.67 0.26
N ARG A 3 -36.63 6.18 -0.10
CA ARG A 3 -35.72 5.58 -1.09
C ARG A 3 -34.41 5.32 -0.43
N GLN A 4 -33.85 4.17 -0.71
CA GLN A 4 -32.57 3.77 -0.19
C GLN A 4 -31.70 3.21 -1.31
N ILE A 5 -30.55 3.81 -1.54
CA ILE A 5 -29.52 3.27 -2.41
C ILE A 5 -28.27 2.98 -1.58
N ARG A 6 -27.70 1.77 -1.71
CA ARG A 6 -26.49 1.35 -0.99
C ARG A 6 -25.58 0.56 -1.91
N ILE A 7 -24.30 0.58 -1.60
CA ILE A 7 -23.28 -0.24 -2.24
C ILE A 7 -22.75 -1.24 -1.21
N TYR A 8 -22.66 -2.49 -1.59
CA TYR A 8 -22.01 -3.53 -0.80
C TYR A 8 -20.89 -4.13 -1.64
N LEU A 9 -19.66 -4.06 -1.13
CA LEU A 9 -18.52 -4.76 -1.69
C LEU A 9 -18.51 -6.18 -1.12
N ASP A 10 -18.20 -7.18 -1.95
CA ASP A 10 -18.17 -8.58 -1.50
C ASP A 10 -16.98 -8.85 -0.57
N ASN A 11 -15.87 -8.12 -0.77
CA ASN A 11 -14.76 -8.13 0.17
C ASN A 11 -15.08 -7.21 1.37
N PRO A 12 -15.30 -7.76 2.57
CA PRO A 12 -15.70 -6.97 3.75
C PRO A 12 -14.61 -6.01 4.24
N ILE A 13 -13.35 -6.30 3.88
CA ILE A 13 -12.19 -5.46 4.24
C ILE A 13 -12.02 -4.31 3.24
N ALA A 14 -12.64 -4.43 2.06
CA ALA A 14 -12.56 -3.46 0.98
C ALA A 14 -11.12 -3.09 0.60
N THR A 15 -10.19 -4.07 0.65
CA THR A 15 -8.79 -3.90 0.27
C THR A 15 -8.45 -4.83 -0.88
N TYR A 16 -7.83 -4.29 -1.93
CA TYR A 16 -7.53 -4.97 -3.19
C TYR A 16 -6.13 -4.64 -3.66
N TYR A 17 -5.53 -5.53 -4.43
CA TYR A 17 -4.29 -5.26 -5.14
C TYR A 17 -4.56 -4.84 -6.59
N GLY A 18 -3.59 -4.18 -7.22
CA GLY A 18 -3.62 -3.97 -8.66
C GLY A 18 -3.75 -5.32 -9.38
N GLY A 19 -4.67 -5.42 -10.36
CA GLY A 19 -5.02 -6.67 -11.04
C GLY A 19 -6.19 -7.44 -10.41
N ASP A 20 -6.55 -7.18 -9.16
CA ASP A 20 -7.70 -7.82 -8.51
C ASP A 20 -9.03 -7.41 -9.14
N THR A 21 -10.05 -8.25 -8.92
CA THR A 21 -11.42 -7.96 -9.33
C THR A 21 -12.22 -7.43 -8.16
N VAL A 22 -12.72 -6.21 -8.29
CA VAL A 22 -13.67 -5.60 -7.34
C VAL A 22 -15.07 -6.07 -7.70
N THR A 23 -15.68 -6.87 -6.84
CA THR A 23 -17.06 -7.34 -6.97
C THR A 23 -17.95 -6.77 -5.87
N GLY A 24 -19.23 -6.70 -6.16
CA GLY A 24 -20.20 -6.19 -5.21
C GLY A 24 -21.58 -6.00 -5.84
N LYS A 25 -22.46 -5.33 -5.09
CA LYS A 25 -23.83 -5.09 -5.50
C LYS A 25 -24.30 -3.68 -5.13
N VAL A 26 -25.13 -3.11 -5.98
CA VAL A 26 -25.93 -1.92 -5.69
C VAL A 26 -27.32 -2.40 -5.27
N PHE A 27 -27.69 -2.05 -4.06
CA PHE A 27 -29.01 -2.29 -3.49
C PHE A 27 -29.84 -1.02 -3.63
N VAL A 28 -31.04 -1.14 -4.15
CA VAL A 28 -32.00 -0.05 -4.29
C VAL A 28 -33.35 -0.51 -3.73
N LYS A 29 -33.92 0.27 -2.83
CA LYS A 29 -35.26 0.07 -2.32
C LYS A 29 -36.12 1.28 -2.66
N VAL A 30 -37.27 1.04 -3.27
CA VAL A 30 -38.28 2.05 -3.59
C VAL A 30 -39.63 1.62 -3.04
N ASP A 31 -40.37 2.55 -2.42
CA ASP A 31 -41.68 2.26 -1.84
C ASP A 31 -42.80 2.41 -2.87
N ASP A 32 -42.60 3.25 -3.88
CA ASP A 32 -43.52 3.51 -4.98
C ASP A 32 -42.84 3.25 -6.32
N GLU A 33 -43.67 3.17 -7.39
CA GLU A 33 -43.15 3.07 -8.76
C GLU A 33 -42.30 4.29 -9.11
N GLU A 34 -41.09 4.08 -9.61
CA GLU A 34 -40.15 5.12 -10.00
C GLU A 34 -39.78 5.07 -11.49
N LYS A 35 -39.86 6.21 -12.18
CA LYS A 35 -39.35 6.36 -13.55
C LYS A 35 -37.92 6.76 -13.54
N ILE A 36 -37.10 5.88 -14.04
CA ILE A 36 -35.61 6.05 -14.11
C ILE A 36 -35.14 5.88 -15.54
N ARG A 37 -33.97 6.45 -15.85
CA ARG A 37 -33.27 6.15 -17.11
C ARG A 37 -32.31 5.00 -16.93
N TYR A 38 -31.53 5.05 -15.84
CA TYR A 38 -30.56 3.99 -15.56
C TYR A 38 -30.15 3.96 -14.08
N ILE A 39 -29.62 2.83 -13.67
CA ILE A 39 -28.75 2.69 -12.51
C ILE A 39 -27.35 2.37 -13.03
N SER A 40 -26.33 3.08 -12.57
CA SER A 40 -24.95 2.87 -13.01
C SER A 40 -24.01 2.80 -11.82
N ALA A 41 -22.92 2.04 -11.98
CA ALA A 41 -21.75 2.06 -11.10
C ALA A 41 -20.59 2.71 -11.85
N LYS A 42 -19.95 3.73 -11.25
CA LYS A 42 -18.75 4.39 -11.75
C LYS A 42 -17.62 4.18 -10.77
N PHE A 43 -16.54 3.56 -11.25
CA PHE A 43 -15.30 3.39 -10.51
C PHE A 43 -14.38 4.56 -10.84
N ARG A 44 -13.75 5.10 -9.83
CA ARG A 44 -12.83 6.22 -9.93
C ARG A 44 -11.65 5.99 -8.99
N GLY A 45 -10.44 6.32 -9.48
CA GLY A 45 -9.20 6.33 -8.72
C GLY A 45 -8.38 7.55 -9.10
N ASP A 46 -8.12 8.42 -8.14
CA ASP A 46 -7.46 9.70 -8.37
C ASP A 46 -6.42 9.98 -7.30
N ALA A 47 -5.37 10.72 -7.69
CA ALA A 47 -4.55 11.49 -6.76
C ALA A 47 -4.92 12.97 -6.87
N ASN A 48 -5.00 13.62 -5.72
CA ASN A 48 -5.20 15.06 -5.60
C ASN A 48 -4.16 15.63 -4.66
N VAL A 49 -3.58 16.75 -5.04
CA VAL A 49 -2.66 17.54 -4.23
C VAL A 49 -3.16 18.96 -4.20
N SER A 50 -3.23 19.57 -3.00
CA SER A 50 -3.61 20.98 -2.85
C SER A 50 -3.10 21.54 -1.52
N TRP A 51 -2.48 22.71 -1.59
CA TRP A 51 -2.13 23.52 -0.41
C TRP A 51 -2.13 25.00 -0.77
N THR A 52 -2.20 25.86 0.24
CA THR A 52 -2.17 27.32 0.06
C THR A 52 -0.96 27.89 0.78
N GLU A 53 -0.17 28.70 0.04
CA GLU A 53 0.92 29.51 0.59
C GLU A 53 0.46 30.97 0.68
N SER A 54 0.99 31.70 1.68
CA SER A 54 0.76 33.12 1.86
C SER A 54 2.06 33.88 1.68
N ASP A 55 2.08 34.83 0.74
CA ASP A 55 3.19 35.72 0.49
C ASP A 55 2.80 37.17 0.85
N SER A 56 3.80 37.97 1.26
CA SER A 56 3.60 39.38 1.53
C SER A 56 4.12 40.20 0.33
N GLU A 57 3.22 40.82 -0.42
CA GLU A 57 3.53 41.74 -1.49
C GLU A 57 3.47 43.20 -0.99
N THR A 58 4.45 43.99 -1.37
CA THR A 58 4.43 45.44 -1.10
C THR A 58 3.98 46.16 -2.36
N ASP A 59 2.87 46.89 -2.25
CA ASP A 59 2.32 47.73 -3.31
C ASP A 59 3.25 48.90 -3.63
N SER A 60 3.08 49.52 -4.80
CA SER A 60 3.79 50.74 -5.24
C SER A 60 3.72 51.88 -4.22
N ASP A 61 2.67 51.92 -3.41
CA ASP A 61 2.44 52.88 -2.34
C ASP A 61 3.08 52.52 -0.99
N GLY A 62 3.90 51.43 -0.96
CA GLY A 62 4.57 50.95 0.27
C GLY A 62 3.68 50.23 1.25
N LYS A 63 2.44 49.86 0.85
CA LYS A 63 1.52 49.09 1.71
C LYS A 63 1.74 47.58 1.50
N SER A 64 1.95 46.86 2.59
CA SER A 64 2.04 45.41 2.57
C SER A 64 0.66 44.77 2.48
N ARG A 65 0.49 43.81 1.55
CA ARG A 65 -0.71 42.99 1.35
C ARG A 65 -0.35 41.52 1.39
N THR A 66 -1.10 40.74 2.14
CA THR A 66 -0.96 39.27 2.10
C THR A 66 -1.70 38.71 0.89
N VAL A 67 -1.00 37.99 0.04
CA VAL A 67 -1.55 37.29 -1.13
C VAL A 67 -1.53 35.79 -0.85
N TYR A 68 -2.66 35.12 -1.10
CA TYR A 68 -2.79 33.67 -0.95
C TYR A 68 -2.78 33.01 -2.32
N THR A 69 -1.84 32.06 -2.50
CA THR A 69 -1.73 31.27 -3.73
C THR A 69 -2.00 29.81 -3.42
N THR A 70 -3.02 29.24 -4.08
CA THR A 70 -3.33 27.81 -3.96
C THR A 70 -2.62 27.04 -5.06
N TYR A 71 -1.77 26.11 -4.66
CA TYR A 71 -1.06 25.16 -5.52
C TYR A 71 -1.81 23.84 -5.58
N SER A 72 -1.97 23.28 -6.78
CA SER A 72 -2.71 22.03 -6.95
C SER A 72 -2.21 21.19 -8.10
N ALA A 73 -2.46 19.86 -8.00
CA ALA A 73 -2.30 18.91 -9.09
C ALA A 73 -3.32 17.77 -8.93
N HIS A 74 -3.64 17.15 -10.05
CA HIS A 74 -4.58 16.03 -10.11
C HIS A 74 -4.12 15.01 -11.14
N GLU A 75 -4.17 13.72 -10.77
CA GLU A 75 -3.94 12.58 -11.67
C GLU A 75 -5.09 11.60 -11.58
N ASN A 76 -5.47 11.01 -12.70
CA ASN A 76 -6.53 10.01 -12.78
C ASN A 76 -5.95 8.65 -13.18
N TYR A 77 -6.24 7.62 -12.42
CA TYR A 77 -5.71 6.26 -12.62
C TYR A 77 -6.77 5.25 -13.00
N LEU A 78 -8.01 5.48 -12.58
CA LEU A 78 -9.12 4.58 -12.84
C LEU A 78 -10.37 5.39 -13.15
N MET A 79 -10.98 5.15 -14.32
CA MET A 79 -12.26 5.72 -14.67
C MET A 79 -13.06 4.74 -15.53
N THR A 80 -13.91 3.95 -14.88
CA THR A 80 -14.77 2.97 -15.55
C THR A 80 -16.21 3.17 -15.12
N LYS A 81 -17.14 3.19 -16.08
CA LYS A 81 -18.57 3.31 -15.82
C LYS A 81 -19.31 2.17 -16.51
N MET A 82 -20.21 1.52 -15.75
CA MET A 82 -21.12 0.50 -16.29
C MET A 82 -22.57 0.87 -15.96
N TYR A 83 -23.45 0.53 -16.88
CA TYR A 83 -24.90 0.60 -16.67
C TYR A 83 -25.35 -0.75 -16.14
N LEU A 84 -25.95 -0.78 -14.97
CA LEU A 84 -26.43 -1.99 -14.32
C LEU A 84 -27.85 -2.33 -14.81
N VAL A 85 -28.62 -1.30 -15.08
CA VAL A 85 -29.95 -1.41 -15.72
C VAL A 85 -30.24 -0.15 -16.50
N GLY A 86 -30.93 -0.26 -17.63
CA GLY A 86 -31.30 0.86 -18.49
C GLY A 86 -30.13 1.49 -19.23
N GLY A 87 -30.32 2.73 -19.68
CA GLY A 87 -29.33 3.51 -20.43
C GLY A 87 -29.75 4.98 -20.59
N PRO A 88 -28.84 5.84 -21.12
CA PRO A 88 -29.07 7.29 -21.17
C PRO A 88 -30.33 7.71 -21.97
N SER A 89 -30.69 6.93 -22.98
CA SER A 89 -31.82 7.21 -23.90
C SER A 89 -33.05 6.35 -23.64
N GLN A 90 -33.08 5.63 -22.49
CA GLN A 90 -34.19 4.76 -22.12
C GLN A 90 -34.97 5.36 -20.94
N GLU A 91 -36.23 5.05 -20.90
CA GLU A 91 -37.07 5.25 -19.70
C GLU A 91 -37.59 3.89 -19.27
N ILE A 92 -37.33 3.52 -18.04
CA ILE A 92 -37.80 2.29 -17.44
C ILE A 92 -38.53 2.58 -16.13
N ILE A 93 -39.50 1.74 -15.83
CA ILE A 93 -40.28 1.80 -14.62
C ILE A 93 -39.66 0.79 -13.63
N LEU A 94 -39.20 1.30 -12.49
CA LEU A 94 -38.75 0.50 -11.38
C LEU A 94 -39.95 0.26 -10.44
N PRO A 95 -40.44 -0.99 -10.34
CA PRO A 95 -41.59 -1.28 -9.48
C PRO A 95 -41.22 -1.13 -7.99
N PRO A 96 -42.18 -0.93 -7.09
CA PRO A 96 -41.95 -0.94 -5.67
C PRO A 96 -41.28 -2.23 -5.22
N GLY A 97 -40.33 -2.10 -4.27
CA GLY A 97 -39.63 -3.25 -3.73
C GLY A 97 -38.12 -3.06 -3.62
N GLU A 98 -37.43 -4.18 -3.44
CA GLU A 98 -35.98 -4.25 -3.32
C GLU A 98 -35.35 -4.79 -4.59
N HIS A 99 -34.38 -4.08 -5.10
CA HIS A 99 -33.67 -4.40 -6.35
C HIS A 99 -32.17 -4.53 -6.07
N ILE A 100 -31.56 -5.58 -6.61
CA ILE A 100 -30.14 -5.88 -6.44
C ILE A 100 -29.48 -5.99 -7.81
N TYR A 101 -28.42 -5.21 -8.03
CA TYR A 101 -27.66 -5.17 -9.26
C TYR A 101 -26.19 -5.46 -8.96
N ASN A 102 -25.69 -6.58 -9.44
CA ASN A 102 -24.30 -6.97 -9.24
C ASN A 102 -23.36 -6.21 -10.18
N PHE A 103 -22.14 -5.98 -9.75
CA PHE A 103 -21.06 -5.43 -10.58
C PHE A 103 -19.77 -6.20 -10.37
N SER A 104 -18.89 -6.16 -11.37
CA SER A 104 -17.55 -6.73 -11.34
C SER A 104 -16.65 -5.88 -12.24
N VAL A 105 -15.51 -5.44 -11.69
CA VAL A 105 -14.51 -4.62 -12.42
C VAL A 105 -13.12 -5.12 -12.07
N ILE A 106 -12.31 -5.39 -13.08
CA ILE A 106 -10.89 -5.72 -12.94
C ILE A 106 -10.12 -4.41 -12.79
N LEU A 107 -9.33 -4.30 -11.73
CA LEU A 107 -8.45 -3.16 -11.51
C LEU A 107 -7.22 -3.23 -12.44
N PRO A 108 -6.75 -2.11 -12.98
CA PRO A 108 -5.44 -2.08 -13.64
C PRO A 108 -4.32 -2.55 -12.71
N GLU A 109 -3.31 -3.23 -13.24
CA GLU A 109 -2.17 -3.74 -12.45
C GLU A 109 -1.31 -2.61 -11.86
N ASN A 110 -1.18 -1.50 -12.60
CA ASN A 110 -0.28 -0.39 -12.29
C ASN A 110 -0.95 0.75 -11.52
N LEU A 111 -1.80 0.43 -10.57
CA LEU A 111 -2.42 1.43 -9.71
C LEU A 111 -1.47 1.81 -8.56
N PRO A 112 -1.31 3.12 -8.23
CA PRO A 112 -0.62 3.53 -7.00
C PRO A 112 -1.43 3.11 -5.77
N SER A 113 -0.74 2.87 -4.65
CA SER A 113 -1.41 2.56 -3.39
C SER A 113 -2.26 3.74 -2.91
N SER A 114 -3.40 3.43 -2.30
CA SER A 114 -4.18 4.43 -1.57
C SER A 114 -3.30 5.15 -0.55
N PHE A 115 -3.52 6.44 -0.41
CA PHE A 115 -2.72 7.29 0.48
C PHE A 115 -3.57 8.45 1.03
N GLU A 116 -3.33 8.80 2.30
CA GLU A 116 -3.87 10.02 2.93
C GLU A 116 -2.73 10.82 3.53
N GLY A 117 -2.71 12.11 3.23
CA GLY A 117 -1.74 13.08 3.75
C GLY A 117 -2.32 14.48 3.84
N ILE A 118 -1.63 15.38 4.55
CA ILE A 118 -2.13 16.72 4.84
C ILE A 118 -2.36 17.58 3.59
N ASN A 119 -1.55 17.40 2.55
CA ASN A 119 -1.60 18.20 1.32
C ASN A 119 -2.05 17.40 0.10
N GLY A 120 -2.49 16.16 0.27
CA GLY A 120 -2.94 15.34 -0.87
C GLY A 120 -3.30 13.92 -0.47
N ASN A 121 -3.99 13.25 -1.38
CA ASN A 121 -4.48 11.89 -1.20
C ASN A 121 -4.50 11.11 -2.51
N ILE A 122 -4.54 9.78 -2.40
CA ILE A 122 -4.84 8.84 -3.48
C ILE A 122 -6.02 8.01 -3.04
N ARG A 123 -7.18 8.17 -3.68
CA ARG A 123 -8.43 7.55 -3.28
C ARG A 123 -9.07 6.77 -4.41
N TYR A 124 -9.64 5.63 -4.04
CA TYR A 124 -10.43 4.78 -4.94
C TYR A 124 -11.84 4.64 -4.41
N MET A 125 -12.82 4.74 -5.31
CA MET A 125 -14.23 4.63 -4.94
C MET A 125 -15.07 4.02 -6.06
N VAL A 126 -16.18 3.42 -5.67
CA VAL A 126 -17.32 3.14 -6.54
C VAL A 126 -18.46 4.09 -6.20
N ARG A 127 -19.03 4.71 -7.22
CA ARG A 127 -20.17 5.61 -7.12
C ARG A 127 -21.35 4.98 -7.84
N ALA A 128 -22.38 4.62 -7.10
CA ALA A 128 -23.66 4.22 -7.69
C ALA A 128 -24.54 5.46 -7.89
N LYS A 129 -25.19 5.51 -9.03
CA LYS A 129 -26.11 6.60 -9.41
C LYS A 129 -27.38 6.01 -10.00
N MET A 130 -28.53 6.39 -9.45
CA MET A 130 -29.84 6.19 -10.02
C MET A 130 -30.28 7.48 -10.71
N ASN A 131 -30.31 7.48 -12.04
CA ASN A 131 -30.73 8.63 -12.84
C ASN A 131 -32.25 8.58 -13.06
N ARG A 132 -32.94 9.58 -12.51
CA ARG A 132 -34.40 9.66 -12.53
C ARG A 132 -34.88 10.58 -13.63
N VAL A 133 -36.09 10.33 -14.09
CA VAL A 133 -36.77 11.18 -15.06
C VAL A 133 -37.43 12.33 -14.30
N TRP A 134 -37.10 13.56 -14.66
CA TRP A 134 -37.67 14.80 -14.08
C TRP A 134 -37.47 14.99 -12.56
N ALA A 135 -36.43 14.38 -11.99
CA ALA A 135 -36.09 14.50 -10.59
C ALA A 135 -34.55 14.47 -10.38
N PHE A 136 -34.12 14.90 -9.20
CA PHE A 136 -32.69 14.81 -8.85
C PHE A 136 -32.25 13.36 -8.76
N ASP A 137 -31.00 13.13 -9.17
CA ASP A 137 -30.35 11.81 -9.12
C ASP A 137 -30.05 11.39 -7.68
N ASP A 138 -30.29 10.14 -7.36
CA ASP A 138 -29.81 9.57 -6.11
C ASP A 138 -28.40 8.99 -6.32
N THR A 139 -27.48 9.36 -5.46
CA THR A 139 -26.07 8.99 -5.57
C THR A 139 -25.50 8.53 -4.24
N VAL A 140 -24.75 7.44 -4.25
CA VAL A 140 -24.01 6.94 -3.10
C VAL A 140 -22.58 6.58 -3.52
N LYS A 141 -21.60 6.78 -2.63
CA LYS A 141 -20.21 6.43 -2.82
C LYS A 141 -19.79 5.38 -1.79
N ALA A 142 -18.93 4.45 -2.19
CA ALA A 142 -18.21 3.55 -1.28
C ALA A 142 -16.74 3.60 -1.65
N PHE A 143 -15.87 3.85 -0.67
CA PHE A 143 -14.42 3.86 -0.84
C PHE A 143 -13.85 2.45 -0.63
N PHE A 144 -12.72 2.18 -1.27
CA PHE A 144 -11.94 0.97 -1.06
C PHE A 144 -10.44 1.29 -1.14
N THR A 145 -9.65 0.45 -0.48
CA THR A 145 -8.19 0.58 -0.48
C THR A 145 -7.59 -0.21 -1.64
N VAL A 146 -6.67 0.41 -2.36
CA VAL A 146 -5.82 -0.27 -3.35
C VAL A 146 -4.39 -0.29 -2.84
N LEU A 147 -3.70 -1.40 -3.04
CA LEU A 147 -2.30 -1.60 -2.72
C LEU A 147 -1.53 -1.96 -3.99
N SER A 148 -0.41 -1.32 -4.19
CA SER A 148 0.55 -1.72 -5.22
C SER A 148 1.41 -2.88 -4.72
N HIS A 149 1.78 -3.81 -5.61
CA HIS A 149 2.72 -4.85 -5.27
C HIS A 149 4.15 -4.29 -5.18
N LEU A 150 4.69 -4.24 -3.97
CA LEU A 150 6.09 -3.91 -3.71
C LEU A 150 6.78 -5.11 -3.05
N ASP A 151 7.31 -6.00 -3.90
CA ASP A 151 8.01 -7.20 -3.49
C ASP A 151 9.48 -6.87 -3.18
N LEU A 152 9.84 -6.91 -1.90
CA LEU A 152 11.19 -6.65 -1.43
C LEU A 152 12.22 -7.65 -1.95
N ASN A 153 11.79 -8.84 -2.37
CA ASN A 153 12.70 -9.88 -2.87
C ASN A 153 13.23 -9.57 -4.28
N LYS A 154 12.59 -8.65 -4.99
CA LYS A 154 13.02 -8.21 -6.33
C LYS A 154 14.16 -7.20 -6.32
N ASP A 155 14.38 -6.53 -5.18
CA ASP A 155 15.47 -5.56 -5.02
C ASP A 155 16.55 -6.13 -4.09
N PRO A 156 17.72 -6.48 -4.60
CA PRO A 156 18.80 -7.00 -3.77
C PRO A 156 19.34 -5.99 -2.76
N LEU A 157 19.26 -4.69 -3.05
CA LEU A 157 19.81 -3.64 -2.19
C LEU A 157 19.08 -3.53 -0.85
N VAL A 158 17.79 -3.86 -0.81
CA VAL A 158 17.03 -3.77 0.44
C VAL A 158 17.32 -4.91 1.43
N LYS A 159 18.07 -5.92 1.00
CA LYS A 159 18.47 -7.06 1.84
C LYS A 159 19.81 -6.83 2.56
N GLU A 160 20.58 -5.88 2.07
CA GLU A 160 21.93 -5.64 2.56
C GLU A 160 21.89 -4.88 3.91
N PRO A 161 22.81 -5.22 4.83
CA PRO A 161 22.97 -4.46 6.05
C PRO A 161 23.52 -3.06 5.74
N VAL A 162 23.03 -2.07 6.48
CA VAL A 162 23.47 -0.70 6.33
C VAL A 162 24.01 -0.16 7.65
N THR A 163 25.23 0.36 7.59
CA THR A 163 25.86 1.08 8.68
C THR A 163 26.12 2.51 8.23
N THR A 164 25.63 3.46 9.02
CA THR A 164 25.85 4.90 8.79
C THR A 164 26.53 5.51 10.00
N VAL A 165 27.54 6.35 9.75
CA VAL A 165 28.37 7.00 10.77
C VAL A 165 28.28 8.51 10.61
N ALA A 166 28.16 9.21 11.72
CA ALA A 166 28.34 10.65 11.79
C ALA A 166 29.32 10.99 12.89
N GLU A 167 30.18 11.97 12.64
CA GLU A 167 31.18 12.43 13.59
C GLU A 167 31.09 13.95 13.75
N LYS A 168 31.32 14.43 14.96
CA LYS A 168 31.31 15.85 15.27
C LYS A 168 32.32 16.19 16.38
N THR A 169 33.12 17.22 16.16
CA THR A 169 34.00 17.78 17.18
C THR A 169 33.34 19.01 17.78
N LEU A 170 33.29 19.07 19.11
CA LEU A 170 32.79 20.23 19.85
C LEU A 170 33.94 21.19 20.11
N CYS A 171 33.86 22.40 19.59
CA CYS A 171 34.83 23.44 19.87
C CYS A 171 34.33 24.32 21.02
N CYS A 172 34.89 24.18 22.21
CA CYS A 172 34.86 25.23 23.22
C CYS A 172 36.10 26.08 23.06
N CYS A 173 36.02 27.40 23.16
CA CYS A 173 37.01 28.39 22.75
C CYS A 173 38.48 28.15 23.16
N CYS A 174 38.77 27.24 24.06
CA CYS A 174 40.13 26.99 24.55
C CYS A 174 40.51 25.49 24.72
N CYS A 175 39.59 24.56 24.62
CA CYS A 175 39.87 23.14 24.85
C CYS A 175 39.35 22.29 23.69
N ARG A 176 40.25 21.63 22.95
CA ARG A 176 39.88 20.62 21.95
C ARG A 176 39.43 19.37 22.69
N SER A 177 38.14 19.09 22.71
CA SER A 177 37.62 17.78 23.12
C SER A 177 37.87 16.74 22.05
N GLY A 178 37.79 15.47 22.41
CA GLY A 178 37.73 14.38 21.43
C GLY A 178 36.47 14.46 20.55
N PRO A 179 36.35 13.64 19.52
CA PRO A 179 35.18 13.58 18.67
C PRO A 179 34.02 12.91 19.39
N LEU A 180 32.80 13.28 19.00
CA LEU A 180 31.59 12.52 19.25
C LEU A 180 31.26 11.74 17.97
N THR A 181 31.24 10.40 18.08
CA THR A 181 30.87 9.52 16.97
C THR A 181 29.52 8.86 17.26
N LEU A 182 28.62 8.89 16.29
CA LEU A 182 27.32 8.23 16.33
C LEU A 182 27.23 7.25 15.17
N VAL A 183 27.01 5.97 15.48
CA VAL A 183 26.86 4.89 14.49
C VAL A 183 25.47 4.31 14.60
N GLY A 184 24.80 4.18 13.47
CA GLY A 184 23.54 3.45 13.33
C GLY A 184 23.71 2.27 12.41
N ASN A 185 23.23 1.09 12.82
CA ASN A 185 23.28 -0.14 12.02
C ASN A 185 21.94 -0.84 12.01
N VAL A 186 21.55 -1.35 10.83
CA VAL A 186 20.39 -2.22 10.62
C VAL A 186 20.79 -3.40 9.71
N PRO A 187 20.25 -4.63 9.94
CA PRO A 187 20.63 -5.80 9.16
C PRO A 187 20.06 -5.82 7.74
N ALA A 188 19.09 -5.01 7.46
CA ALA A 188 18.47 -4.82 6.16
C ALA A 188 17.78 -3.45 6.15
N VAL A 189 17.41 -2.94 4.97
CA VAL A 189 16.60 -1.72 4.84
C VAL A 189 15.19 -1.98 4.32
N GLY A 190 14.88 -3.21 3.91
CA GLY A 190 13.57 -3.65 3.45
C GLY A 190 12.76 -4.32 4.56
N PHE A 191 11.58 -3.76 4.87
CA PHE A 191 10.65 -4.27 5.87
C PHE A 191 9.21 -4.16 5.39
N VAL A 192 8.27 -4.79 6.11
CA VAL A 192 6.83 -4.62 5.90
C VAL A 192 6.17 -4.13 7.18
N SER A 193 4.99 -3.53 7.07
CA SER A 193 4.19 -3.11 8.22
C SER A 193 3.95 -4.27 9.18
N GLY A 194 4.07 -4.00 10.49
CA GLY A 194 3.95 -5.01 11.56
C GLY A 194 5.28 -5.67 11.96
N GLN A 195 6.32 -5.61 11.13
CA GLN A 195 7.65 -6.10 11.49
C GLN A 195 8.34 -5.19 12.53
N GLU A 196 9.37 -5.75 13.16
CA GLU A 196 10.27 -5.03 14.07
C GLU A 196 11.63 -4.85 13.42
N ILE A 197 12.15 -3.63 13.42
CA ILE A 197 13.48 -3.29 12.93
C ILE A 197 14.46 -3.45 14.08
N PRO A 198 15.42 -4.38 14.04
CA PRO A 198 16.51 -4.43 15.01
C PRO A 198 17.50 -3.31 14.70
N VAL A 199 17.50 -2.27 15.54
CA VAL A 199 18.38 -1.11 15.40
C VAL A 199 19.51 -1.23 16.40
N THR A 200 20.74 -1.27 15.92
CA THR A 200 21.95 -1.17 16.76
C THR A 200 22.48 0.26 16.67
N VAL A 201 22.63 0.89 17.83
CA VAL A 201 23.16 2.25 17.95
C VAL A 201 24.40 2.21 18.82
N GLU A 202 25.49 2.81 18.34
CA GLU A 202 26.72 3.00 19.08
C GLU A 202 27.03 4.49 19.18
N VAL A 203 27.35 4.94 20.37
CA VAL A 203 27.78 6.31 20.64
C VAL A 203 29.14 6.24 21.33
N ASP A 204 30.15 6.83 20.70
CA ASP A 204 31.47 7.05 21.30
C ASP A 204 31.63 8.56 21.59
N ASN A 205 31.52 8.91 22.87
CA ASN A 205 31.56 10.29 23.29
C ASN A 205 32.94 10.66 23.87
N GLY A 206 33.88 11.03 22.99
CA GLY A 206 35.18 11.56 23.39
C GLY A 206 35.14 13.04 23.84
N THR A 207 33.96 13.60 24.07
CA THR A 207 33.80 15.00 24.46
C THR A 207 33.62 15.19 25.96
N ASN A 208 33.75 16.44 26.43
CA ASN A 208 33.47 16.85 27.82
C ASN A 208 32.00 17.27 28.02
N GLU A 209 31.12 16.93 27.09
CA GLU A 209 29.69 17.21 27.16
C GLU A 209 28.92 15.90 27.30
N THR A 210 27.87 15.90 28.08
CA THR A 210 26.98 14.73 28.22
C THR A 210 26.01 14.64 27.03
N ILE A 211 25.78 13.46 26.52
CA ILE A 211 24.66 13.18 25.59
C ILE A 211 23.43 12.87 26.45
N SER A 212 22.52 13.83 26.52
CA SER A 212 21.37 13.78 27.41
C SER A 212 20.35 12.71 27.05
N ILE A 213 20.18 12.47 25.75
CA ILE A 213 19.26 11.46 25.21
C ILE A 213 19.68 11.03 23.81
N VAL A 214 19.56 9.75 23.53
CA VAL A 214 19.68 9.21 22.18
C VAL A 214 18.33 8.63 21.75
N THR A 215 17.85 9.01 20.58
CA THR A 215 16.57 8.54 20.05
C THR A 215 16.73 7.97 18.66
N CYS A 216 15.96 6.93 18.31
CA CYS A 216 15.78 6.48 16.95
C CYS A 216 14.31 6.61 16.58
N SER A 217 14.01 7.37 15.55
CA SER A 217 12.63 7.62 15.08
C SER A 217 12.46 7.15 13.65
N LEU A 218 11.42 6.34 13.40
CA LEU A 218 10.95 6.08 12.04
C LEU A 218 10.20 7.33 11.55
N LYS A 219 10.70 7.96 10.50
CA LYS A 219 10.09 9.13 9.87
C LYS A 219 9.44 8.76 8.56
N LYS A 220 8.25 9.30 8.35
CA LYS A 220 7.52 9.29 7.08
C LYS A 220 7.73 10.65 6.40
N ASN A 221 8.40 10.66 5.26
CA ASN A 221 8.68 11.84 4.47
C ASN A 221 7.80 11.81 3.22
N VAL A 222 7.01 12.84 3.02
CA VAL A 222 6.11 12.96 1.86
C VAL A 222 6.45 14.22 1.07
N CYS A 223 6.62 14.05 -0.24
CA CYS A 223 6.81 15.14 -1.18
C CYS A 223 5.55 15.27 -2.04
N PHE A 224 4.87 16.40 -1.96
CA PHE A 224 3.73 16.77 -2.78
C PHE A 224 4.18 17.69 -3.89
N THR A 225 3.81 17.42 -5.14
CA THR A 225 4.14 18.23 -6.32
C THR A 225 2.85 18.78 -6.92
N ALA A 226 2.74 20.10 -6.98
CA ALA A 226 1.68 20.81 -7.69
C ALA A 226 2.18 21.27 -9.06
N HIS A 227 1.26 21.44 -10.00
CA HIS A 227 1.53 21.93 -11.35
C HIS A 227 0.80 23.23 -11.67
N SER A 228 -0.19 23.61 -10.89
CA SER A 228 -0.95 24.85 -11.07
C SER A 228 -0.88 25.70 -9.79
N PRO A 229 -0.70 27.03 -9.91
CA PRO A 229 -0.48 27.85 -11.11
C PRO A 229 0.94 27.70 -11.70
N SER A 230 1.87 27.13 -10.97
CA SER A 230 3.24 26.80 -11.39
C SER A 230 3.69 25.52 -10.69
N THR A 231 4.76 24.89 -11.20
CA THR A 231 5.33 23.72 -10.52
C THR A 231 5.94 24.11 -9.19
N ARG A 232 5.45 23.50 -8.12
CA ARG A 232 5.89 23.73 -6.74
C ARG A 232 5.87 22.41 -5.97
N THR A 233 6.80 22.26 -5.03
CA THR A 233 6.86 21.09 -4.14
C THR A 233 6.67 21.51 -2.69
N ASN A 234 5.92 20.70 -1.94
CA ASN A 234 5.76 20.83 -0.50
C ASN A 234 6.20 19.52 0.15
N LYS A 235 7.11 19.59 1.12
CA LYS A 235 7.66 18.43 1.81
C LYS A 235 7.20 18.42 3.26
N THR A 236 6.72 17.28 3.71
CA THR A 236 6.35 17.04 5.11
C THR A 236 7.15 15.89 5.68
N SER A 237 7.50 15.96 6.95
CA SER A 237 8.18 14.90 7.68
C SER A 237 7.48 14.67 9.01
N GLU A 238 7.04 13.44 9.24
CA GLU A 238 6.29 13.03 10.43
C GLU A 238 7.04 11.89 11.13
N LYS A 239 7.19 11.97 12.46
CA LYS A 239 7.68 10.86 13.27
C LYS A 239 6.53 9.89 13.50
N VAL A 240 6.70 8.65 13.07
CA VAL A 240 5.68 7.60 13.17
C VAL A 240 5.84 6.79 14.44
N GLU A 241 7.09 6.40 14.76
CA GLU A 241 7.43 5.61 15.92
C GLU A 241 8.80 6.06 16.44
N THR A 242 9.03 5.97 17.75
CA THR A 242 10.30 6.42 18.38
C THR A 242 10.70 5.49 19.52
N ILE A 243 11.94 5.05 19.53
CA ILE A 243 12.58 4.37 20.66
C ILE A 243 13.67 5.27 21.24
N THR A 244 13.85 5.18 22.56
CA THR A 244 14.79 6.00 23.31
C THR A 244 15.84 5.11 23.97
N PHE A 245 17.08 5.60 24.01
CA PHE A 245 18.22 4.96 24.64
C PHE A 245 18.69 5.78 25.82
N GLU A 246 19.52 5.15 26.67
CA GLU A 246 20.06 5.75 27.89
C GLU A 246 21.05 6.89 27.54
N PRO A 247 21.23 7.87 28.43
CA PRO A 247 22.25 8.92 28.29
C PRO A 247 23.67 8.36 28.25
N VAL A 248 24.58 9.11 27.59
CA VAL A 248 26.01 8.81 27.56
C VAL A 248 26.79 9.92 28.19
N GLY A 249 27.59 9.58 29.22
CA GLY A 249 28.43 10.54 29.94
C GLY A 249 29.61 11.05 29.12
N GLU A 250 30.34 11.96 29.70
CA GLU A 250 31.60 12.48 29.15
C GLU A 250 32.65 11.35 29.06
N ASN A 251 33.36 11.28 27.94
CA ASN A 251 34.38 10.25 27.67
C ASN A 251 33.87 8.80 27.88
N GLU A 252 32.59 8.57 27.58
CA GLU A 252 31.94 7.28 27.71
C GLU A 252 31.48 6.75 26.33
N SER A 253 31.56 5.42 26.14
CA SER A 253 31.06 4.75 24.94
C SER A 253 29.98 3.75 25.31
N LYS A 254 28.88 3.72 24.56
CA LYS A 254 27.77 2.78 24.76
C LYS A 254 27.26 2.23 23.44
N THR A 255 26.85 0.96 23.49
CA THR A 255 26.22 0.27 22.36
C THR A 255 24.92 -0.38 22.82
N TRP A 256 23.84 -0.20 22.06
CA TRP A 256 22.54 -0.81 22.32
C TRP A 256 21.97 -1.44 21.07
N THR A 257 21.17 -2.49 21.26
CA THR A 257 20.31 -3.04 20.21
C THR A 257 18.89 -3.06 20.75
N LYS A 258 17.98 -2.34 20.07
CA LYS A 258 16.54 -2.29 20.42
C LYS A 258 15.68 -2.56 19.18
N GLN A 259 14.47 -3.07 19.41
CA GLN A 259 13.51 -3.33 18.37
C GLN A 259 12.58 -2.10 18.20
N LEU A 260 12.42 -1.64 16.95
CA LEU A 260 11.49 -0.59 16.59
C LEU A 260 10.35 -1.23 15.79
N LYS A 261 9.13 -1.22 16.34
CA LYS A 261 7.96 -1.81 15.69
C LYS A 261 7.42 -0.87 14.61
N ILE A 262 7.16 -1.40 13.42
CA ILE A 262 6.56 -0.67 12.32
C ILE A 262 5.04 -0.76 12.45
N PRO A 263 4.30 0.36 12.62
CA PRO A 263 2.85 0.34 12.63
C PRO A 263 2.27 0.07 11.23
N SER A 264 0.94 0.07 11.11
CA SER A 264 0.26 -0.03 9.80
C SER A 264 0.51 1.23 8.98
N LEU A 265 1.29 1.11 7.90
CA LEU A 265 1.73 2.21 7.04
C LEU A 265 1.59 1.85 5.57
N PRO A 266 1.40 2.86 4.67
CA PRO A 266 1.47 2.65 3.24
C PRO A 266 2.87 2.17 2.81
N PRO A 267 2.99 1.39 1.72
CA PRO A 267 4.29 1.02 1.18
C PRO A 267 5.04 2.25 0.67
N SER A 268 6.38 2.17 0.69
CA SER A 268 7.27 3.19 0.14
C SER A 268 7.02 3.39 -1.35
N THR A 269 7.44 4.55 -1.86
CA THR A 269 7.35 4.87 -3.29
C THR A 269 5.98 4.57 -3.84
N LEU A 270 5.09 5.54 -3.83
CA LEU A 270 3.76 5.42 -4.44
C LEU A 270 3.93 5.29 -5.97
N LYS A 271 4.45 4.13 -6.40
CA LYS A 271 4.71 3.84 -7.82
C LYS A 271 3.52 4.24 -8.66
N ASN A 272 3.81 4.85 -9.81
CA ASN A 272 2.82 5.34 -10.77
C ASN A 272 2.02 6.57 -10.31
N CYS A 273 2.41 7.24 -9.22
CA CYS A 273 1.94 8.56 -8.87
C CYS A 273 3.06 9.58 -9.15
N GLY A 274 2.80 10.57 -9.99
CA GLY A 274 3.77 11.61 -10.34
C GLY A 274 3.71 12.84 -9.42
N ILE A 275 2.69 12.94 -8.58
CA ILE A 275 2.42 14.15 -7.77
C ILE A 275 2.55 13.92 -6.25
N ILE A 276 2.66 12.68 -5.81
CA ILE A 276 2.91 12.34 -4.40
C ILE A 276 4.01 11.29 -4.35
N ASP A 277 5.09 11.56 -3.61
CA ASP A 277 6.15 10.61 -3.33
C ASP A 277 6.29 10.40 -1.83
N LEU A 278 6.55 9.15 -1.41
CA LEU A 278 6.56 8.69 -0.03
C LEU A 278 7.83 7.89 0.27
N GLU A 279 8.60 8.37 1.21
CA GLU A 279 9.83 7.73 1.67
C GLU A 279 9.81 7.56 3.19
N TYR A 280 10.56 6.57 3.65
CA TYR A 280 10.80 6.37 5.08
C TYR A 280 12.29 6.39 5.40
N CYS A 281 12.63 6.85 6.60
CA CYS A 281 13.98 6.76 7.12
C CYS A 281 13.97 6.59 8.64
N LEU A 282 14.99 5.94 9.16
CA LEU A 282 15.32 6.00 10.58
C LEU A 282 16.21 7.23 10.81
N ASP A 283 15.77 8.14 11.67
CA ASP A 283 16.55 9.27 12.16
C ASP A 283 17.04 8.95 13.56
N ILE A 284 18.31 8.64 13.67
CA ILE A 284 19.00 8.42 14.94
C ILE A 284 19.62 9.75 15.36
N LYS A 285 19.22 10.26 16.52
CA LYS A 285 19.62 11.57 17.03
C LYS A 285 20.28 11.42 18.38
N ALA A 286 21.47 11.99 18.55
CA ALA A 286 22.13 12.21 19.82
C ALA A 286 21.99 13.70 20.24
N GLU A 287 21.29 13.95 21.36
CA GLU A 287 21.13 15.30 21.92
C GLU A 287 22.29 15.63 22.83
N ILE A 288 23.06 16.64 22.43
CA ILE A 288 24.23 17.11 23.16
C ILE A 288 23.79 18.18 24.15
N SER A 289 24.22 18.06 25.40
CA SER A 289 23.97 19.08 26.42
C SER A 289 24.61 20.43 26.04
N GLY A 290 24.03 21.53 26.55
CA GLY A 290 24.53 22.88 26.27
C GLY A 290 24.11 23.45 24.92
N PRO A 291 24.79 24.53 24.44
CA PRO A 291 24.40 25.26 23.23
C PRO A 291 24.93 24.60 21.94
N HIS A 292 24.91 23.29 21.86
CA HIS A 292 25.42 22.53 20.72
C HIS A 292 24.28 22.04 19.83
N THR A 293 24.51 22.00 18.51
CA THR A 293 23.57 21.35 17.60
C THR A 293 23.70 19.84 17.72
N ASN A 294 22.57 19.12 17.68
CA ASN A 294 22.51 17.68 17.80
C ASN A 294 23.23 16.96 16.66
N LEU A 295 23.67 15.72 16.90
CA LEU A 295 24.24 14.86 15.89
C LEU A 295 23.16 13.89 15.37
N HIS A 296 23.11 13.70 14.06
CA HIS A 296 22.09 12.88 13.37
C HIS A 296 22.73 11.89 12.43
N VAL A 297 22.12 10.70 12.36
CA VAL A 297 22.37 9.66 11.35
C VAL A 297 21.03 9.27 10.75
N ASN A 298 20.96 9.23 9.41
CA ASN A 298 19.76 8.82 8.69
C ASN A 298 20.02 7.55 7.91
N ILE A 299 19.14 6.54 8.07
CA ILE A 299 19.16 5.28 7.35
C ILE A 299 17.87 5.19 6.54
N PRO A 300 17.92 5.12 5.20
CA PRO A 300 16.71 4.96 4.39
C PRO A 300 16.07 3.59 4.67
N ILE A 301 14.72 3.55 4.71
CA ILE A 301 13.93 2.33 4.92
C ILE A 301 12.95 2.19 3.79
N THR A 302 12.85 0.99 3.22
CA THR A 302 11.85 0.63 2.22
C THR A 302 10.76 -0.23 2.84
N LEU A 303 9.54 0.27 2.88
CA LEU A 303 8.38 -0.51 3.30
C LEU A 303 7.73 -1.17 2.09
N GLY A 304 7.79 -2.50 2.05
CA GLY A 304 7.16 -3.31 1.00
C GLY A 304 5.79 -3.84 1.37
N THR A 305 5.14 -4.51 0.40
CA THR A 305 3.90 -5.27 0.61
C THR A 305 4.13 -6.78 0.67
N ILE A 306 5.31 -7.25 0.25
CA ILE A 306 5.73 -8.66 0.34
C ILE A 306 7.05 -8.70 1.09
N PRO A 307 7.14 -9.42 2.23
CA PRO A 307 8.33 -9.45 3.09
C PRO A 307 9.52 -10.15 2.44
N LEU A 308 10.71 -9.89 2.97
CA LEU A 308 11.92 -10.63 2.61
C LEU A 308 11.81 -12.10 3.07
N PHE A 309 12.12 -13.04 2.17
CA PHE A 309 12.09 -14.48 2.48
C PHE A 309 13.17 -14.91 3.46
N THR A 310 14.24 -14.14 3.60
CA THR A 310 15.39 -14.44 4.49
C THR A 310 15.30 -13.73 5.83
N TYR A 311 14.19 -13.05 6.14
CA TYR A 311 14.05 -12.38 7.43
C TYR A 311 13.95 -13.43 8.55
N ILE A 312 15.02 -13.56 9.32
CA ILE A 312 15.04 -14.36 10.54
C ILE A 312 14.75 -13.40 11.70
N PRO A 313 13.64 -13.59 12.46
CA PRO A 313 13.33 -12.72 13.59
C PRO A 313 14.47 -12.71 14.61
N PRO A 314 14.80 -11.56 15.23
CA PRO A 314 15.77 -11.49 16.30
C PRO A 314 15.32 -12.36 17.48
N GLY A 315 16.06 -13.34 17.84
CA GLY A 315 15.74 -14.32 18.88
C GLY A 315 16.00 -15.77 18.43
N LEU A 316 15.99 -16.04 17.14
CA LEU A 316 16.39 -17.35 16.60
C LEU A 316 17.90 -17.47 16.36
N LEU A 317 18.64 -16.36 16.34
CA LEU A 317 20.09 -16.34 16.16
C LEU A 317 20.89 -16.77 17.41
N GLN A 318 20.23 -16.93 18.56
CA GLN A 318 20.92 -17.30 19.82
C GLN A 318 21.04 -18.82 20.04
N ASN A 319 20.46 -19.67 19.19
CA ASN A 319 20.45 -21.13 19.38
C ASN A 319 20.87 -21.92 18.14
N THR A 320 21.80 -21.44 17.34
CA THR A 320 22.47 -22.32 16.38
C THR A 320 23.61 -23.04 17.09
N PRO A 321 23.52 -24.36 17.33
CA PRO A 321 24.69 -25.12 17.74
C PRO A 321 25.70 -25.13 16.58
N GLU A 322 26.90 -24.70 16.90
CA GLU A 322 28.07 -24.86 16.05
C GLU A 322 28.18 -26.29 15.53
N LYS A 323 28.34 -26.45 14.22
CA LYS A 323 28.52 -27.70 13.48
C LYS A 323 27.29 -28.40 12.92
N LEU A 324 26.92 -28.00 11.70
CA LEU A 324 26.35 -28.96 10.76
C LEU A 324 27.46 -29.89 10.26
N PRO A 325 27.31 -31.23 10.36
CA PRO A 325 28.22 -32.15 9.72
C PRO A 325 28.08 -32.07 8.20
N LEU A 326 29.19 -31.92 7.50
CA LEU A 326 29.26 -32.04 6.04
C LEU A 326 28.63 -33.36 5.59
N PRO A 327 27.79 -33.37 4.54
CA PRO A 327 27.25 -34.60 4.00
C PRO A 327 28.40 -35.44 3.43
N PRO A 328 28.38 -36.76 3.60
CA PRO A 328 29.44 -37.65 3.08
C PRO A 328 29.42 -37.61 1.54
N THR A 329 30.57 -37.39 0.98
CA THR A 329 30.86 -37.56 -0.44
C THR A 329 30.60 -39.01 -0.85
N ALA A 330 29.43 -39.25 -1.46
CA ALA A 330 29.16 -40.53 -2.14
C ALA A 330 29.40 -40.32 -3.64
N SER A 331 30.58 -40.83 -4.06
CA SER A 331 30.85 -41.08 -5.46
C SER A 331 30.06 -42.32 -5.89
N ALA A 332 29.08 -42.14 -6.75
CA ALA A 332 28.45 -43.21 -7.51
C ALA A 332 28.52 -42.86 -9.01
N PRO A 333 28.92 -43.81 -9.89
CA PRO A 333 29.11 -43.55 -11.30
C PRO A 333 27.78 -43.48 -12.05
N TYR A 334 27.71 -42.54 -12.98
CA TYR A 334 26.58 -42.36 -13.90
C TYR A 334 26.41 -43.58 -14.82
N PRO A 335 25.20 -44.08 -15.04
CA PRO A 335 24.92 -45.00 -16.12
C PRO A 335 24.81 -44.24 -17.47
N PRO A 336 25.18 -44.89 -18.59
CA PRO A 336 25.19 -44.29 -19.91
C PRO A 336 23.76 -44.10 -20.49
N PRO A 337 23.59 -43.16 -21.42
CA PRO A 337 22.29 -42.86 -21.98
C PRO A 337 21.80 -43.94 -22.96
N PRO A 338 20.49 -44.25 -23.01
CA PRO A 338 19.97 -45.19 -24.01
C PRO A 338 19.86 -44.55 -25.40
N SER A 339 20.38 -45.32 -26.38
CA SER A 339 20.36 -45.00 -27.78
C SER A 339 19.02 -45.34 -28.44
N GLN A 340 18.67 -44.49 -29.41
CA GLN A 340 17.86 -44.72 -30.59
C GLN A 340 16.35 -44.78 -30.49
N PHE A 341 15.75 -43.76 -31.08
CA PHE A 341 14.35 -43.73 -31.57
C PHE A 341 14.27 -44.37 -32.96
N PRO A 342 13.23 -45.12 -33.28
CA PRO A 342 12.86 -45.37 -34.67
C PRO A 342 11.85 -44.35 -35.16
N THR A 343 12.18 -43.77 -36.29
CA THR A 343 11.32 -42.99 -37.19
C THR A 343 10.24 -43.86 -37.80
N ALA A 344 8.99 -43.38 -37.83
CA ALA A 344 7.95 -43.85 -38.71
C ALA A 344 7.16 -42.66 -39.32
N PRO A 345 6.66 -42.79 -40.57
CA PRO A 345 6.47 -41.69 -41.48
C PRO A 345 5.05 -41.09 -41.48
N TYR A 346 4.98 -39.84 -41.90
CA TYR A 346 3.73 -39.13 -42.27
C TYR A 346 3.11 -39.72 -43.52
N PRO A 347 1.76 -39.71 -43.65
CA PRO A 347 1.13 -39.57 -44.95
C PRO A 347 0.44 -38.22 -45.13
N ALA A 348 0.54 -37.77 -46.37
CA ALA A 348 0.08 -36.50 -46.91
C ALA A 348 -1.43 -36.45 -47.21
N ASN A 349 -1.92 -35.20 -47.19
CA ASN A 349 -3.02 -34.57 -47.95
C ASN A 349 -4.05 -35.41 -48.65
N THR A 350 -5.33 -35.06 -48.40
CA THR A 350 -6.27 -34.75 -49.52
C THR A 350 -7.40 -33.84 -49.02
N ALA A 351 -7.65 -32.82 -49.82
CA ALA A 351 -8.78 -31.90 -49.75
C ALA A 351 -9.99 -32.48 -50.49
N ALA A 352 -11.19 -32.12 -50.03
CA ALA A 352 -12.42 -31.88 -50.83
C ALA A 352 -13.61 -31.82 -49.83
N ASP A 353 -14.25 -30.74 -49.73
CA ASP A 353 -15.35 -30.14 -50.47
C ASP A 353 -16.76 -30.51 -49.99
N ILE A 354 -17.48 -29.47 -49.54
CA ILE A 354 -18.90 -29.07 -49.72
C ILE A 354 -20.02 -30.06 -49.31
N THR A 355 -20.91 -29.68 -48.41
CA THR A 355 -22.30 -29.20 -48.62
C THR A 355 -23.15 -29.28 -47.35
N SER A 356 -23.87 -28.21 -47.16
CA SER A 356 -25.17 -27.95 -46.50
C SER A 356 -26.04 -29.11 -45.99
N GLY A 357 -26.64 -28.86 -44.82
CA GLY A 357 -27.81 -29.63 -44.34
C GLY A 357 -28.31 -29.22 -42.98
N THR A 358 -29.36 -28.46 -42.95
CA THR A 358 -30.27 -28.15 -41.82
C THR A 358 -30.82 -29.40 -41.12
N SER A 359 -30.96 -29.41 -39.81
CA SER A 359 -32.23 -29.65 -39.07
C SER A 359 -32.05 -30.21 -37.66
N GLN A 360 -32.67 -29.51 -36.70
CA GLN A 360 -33.49 -29.93 -35.57
C GLN A 360 -32.97 -30.87 -34.44
N LEU A 361 -33.00 -30.27 -33.25
CA LEU A 361 -33.60 -30.76 -31.97
C LEU A 361 -33.27 -32.19 -31.49
N GLY A 362 -32.71 -32.23 -30.30
CA GLY A 362 -32.69 -33.41 -29.46
C GLY A 362 -31.97 -33.19 -28.15
N PHE A 363 -32.71 -32.84 -27.08
CA PHE A 363 -32.21 -32.91 -25.73
C PHE A 363 -31.92 -34.36 -25.34
N SER A 364 -30.73 -34.65 -24.87
CA SER A 364 -30.44 -35.86 -24.12
C SER A 364 -29.41 -35.58 -23.07
N ASN A 365 -29.85 -35.66 -21.80
CA ASN A 365 -29.02 -35.70 -20.60
C ASN A 365 -28.06 -36.88 -20.68
N VAL A 366 -26.76 -36.61 -20.77
CA VAL A 366 -25.75 -37.62 -20.47
C VAL A 366 -24.93 -37.09 -19.29
N LEU A 367 -25.15 -37.78 -18.14
CA LEU A 367 -24.28 -37.69 -16.97
C LEU A 367 -22.89 -38.22 -17.36
N LEU A 368 -21.89 -37.35 -17.39
CA LEU A 368 -20.48 -37.74 -17.47
C LEU A 368 -19.97 -37.99 -16.04
N PRO A 369 -19.19 -39.06 -15.79
CA PRO A 369 -18.63 -39.35 -14.49
C PRO A 369 -17.51 -38.35 -14.15
N LEU A 370 -17.49 -37.90 -12.88
CA LEU A 370 -16.43 -37.12 -12.26
C LEU A 370 -15.07 -37.83 -12.43
N PRO A 371 -14.01 -37.14 -12.84
CA PRO A 371 -12.67 -37.71 -12.79
C PRO A 371 -12.22 -37.80 -11.33
N SER A 372 -11.67 -38.95 -10.99
CA SER A 372 -11.07 -39.32 -9.72
C SER A 372 -9.99 -38.29 -9.32
N GLN A 373 -10.02 -37.88 -8.05
CA GLN A 373 -9.00 -37.02 -7.46
C GLN A 373 -7.62 -37.67 -7.57
N SER A 374 -6.78 -37.15 -8.43
CA SER A 374 -5.34 -37.40 -8.38
C SER A 374 -4.75 -36.59 -7.23
N ASN A 375 -4.08 -37.28 -6.31
CA ASN A 375 -3.30 -36.71 -5.23
C ASN A 375 -2.24 -35.74 -5.78
N LEU A 376 -2.57 -34.45 -5.85
CA LEU A 376 -1.60 -33.37 -6.00
C LEU A 376 -1.05 -33.10 -4.62
N THR A 377 0.18 -33.53 -4.37
CA THR A 377 0.98 -33.05 -3.24
C THR A 377 1.08 -31.53 -3.34
N PRO A 378 0.73 -30.77 -2.29
CA PRO A 378 0.89 -29.32 -2.31
C PRO A 378 2.38 -28.98 -2.38
N SER A 379 2.82 -28.40 -3.48
CA SER A 379 4.15 -27.81 -3.58
C SER A 379 4.09 -26.41 -2.97
N ALA A 380 4.88 -26.18 -1.95
CA ALA A 380 5.12 -24.96 -1.18
C ALA A 380 4.03 -24.62 -0.14
N PRO A 381 4.44 -24.32 1.11
CA PRO A 381 3.52 -23.77 2.11
C PRO A 381 3.03 -22.39 1.67
N PRO A 382 1.77 -22.03 1.94
CA PRO A 382 1.27 -20.70 1.65
C PRO A 382 2.11 -19.67 2.43
N LEU A 383 2.50 -18.59 1.74
CA LEU A 383 3.10 -17.42 2.38
C LEU A 383 2.16 -16.92 3.51
N PRO A 384 2.71 -16.42 4.64
CA PRO A 384 1.87 -15.87 5.69
C PRO A 384 1.02 -14.74 5.11
N TYR A 385 -0.30 -14.86 5.25
CA TYR A 385 -1.20 -13.79 4.84
C TYR A 385 -1.02 -12.58 5.75
N PRO A 386 -1.03 -11.36 5.18
CA PRO A 386 -0.99 -10.15 6.00
C PRO A 386 -2.25 -10.04 6.85
N ASP A 387 -2.09 -9.75 8.14
CA ASP A 387 -3.20 -9.37 9.01
C ASP A 387 -3.64 -7.95 8.68
N ILE A 388 -4.94 -7.77 8.51
CA ILE A 388 -5.54 -6.45 8.30
C ILE A 388 -6.06 -5.98 9.64
N PRO A 389 -5.73 -4.75 10.08
CA PRO A 389 -6.21 -4.25 11.37
C PRO A 389 -7.74 -4.30 11.43
N PRO A 390 -8.33 -4.60 12.60
CA PRO A 390 -9.77 -4.62 12.75
C PRO A 390 -10.39 -3.27 12.34
N PRO A 391 -11.64 -3.27 11.81
CA PRO A 391 -12.33 -2.05 11.46
C PRO A 391 -12.44 -1.11 12.67
N SER A 392 -12.41 0.20 12.44
CA SER A 392 -12.66 1.18 13.48
C SER A 392 -14.10 1.04 14.02
N TYR A 393 -14.36 1.59 15.21
CA TYR A 393 -15.71 1.58 15.78
C TYR A 393 -16.75 2.19 14.84
N GLU A 394 -16.40 3.28 14.15
CA GLU A 394 -17.27 3.94 13.18
C GLU A 394 -17.55 3.03 11.97
N GLU A 395 -16.56 2.32 11.48
CA GLU A 395 -16.71 1.35 10.39
C GLU A 395 -17.54 0.13 10.81
N CYS A 396 -17.44 -0.31 12.08
CA CYS A 396 -18.30 -1.38 12.61
C CYS A 396 -19.78 -0.96 12.72
N MET A 397 -20.03 0.30 13.07
CA MET A 397 -21.39 0.82 13.25
C MET A 397 -22.06 1.21 11.94
N TYR A 398 -21.31 1.72 10.96
CA TYR A 398 -21.85 2.32 9.73
C TYR A 398 -21.47 1.56 8.45
N GLY A 399 -20.69 0.51 8.55
CA GLY A 399 -20.13 -0.22 7.41
C GLY A 399 -19.02 0.58 6.72
N THR A 400 -18.44 0.03 5.66
CA THR A 400 -17.55 0.79 4.76
C THR A 400 -18.34 1.98 4.26
N SER A 401 -17.95 3.19 4.69
CA SER A 401 -18.72 4.43 4.64
C SER A 401 -19.49 4.64 3.33
N ASN A 402 -20.76 4.23 3.34
CA ASN A 402 -21.70 4.62 2.30
C ASN A 402 -22.16 6.06 2.59
N VAL A 403 -21.70 6.99 1.78
CA VAL A 403 -22.04 8.40 1.95
C VAL A 403 -23.11 8.79 0.92
N ASN A 404 -24.28 9.17 1.38
CA ASN A 404 -25.29 9.79 0.53
C ASN A 404 -24.85 11.23 0.19
N VAL A 405 -24.59 11.48 -1.07
CA VAL A 405 -24.19 12.80 -1.58
C VAL A 405 -25.39 13.41 -2.30
N GLY A 406 -25.96 14.46 -1.75
CA GLY A 406 -26.94 15.28 -2.48
C GLY A 406 -26.30 15.92 -3.72
N ASP A 407 -27.11 16.23 -4.74
CA ASP A 407 -26.66 16.74 -6.07
C ASP A 407 -25.85 18.05 -6.03
N ASN A 408 -25.85 18.78 -4.91
CA ASN A 408 -25.21 20.10 -4.77
C ASN A 408 -23.80 20.07 -4.17
N ALA A 409 -23.19 18.90 -3.91
CA ALA A 409 -21.81 18.83 -3.50
C ALA A 409 -20.91 19.09 -4.71
N SER A 410 -20.60 20.37 -4.93
CA SER A 410 -19.53 20.81 -5.83
C SER A 410 -18.26 20.04 -5.54
N HIS A 411 -17.57 19.65 -6.56
CA HIS A 411 -16.31 18.98 -6.80
C HIS A 411 -15.19 18.90 -5.71
N THR A 412 -15.41 19.41 -4.51
CA THR A 412 -14.49 19.31 -3.38
C THR A 412 -14.86 18.07 -2.57
N GLU A 413 -14.07 17.03 -2.70
CA GLU A 413 -14.12 15.79 -1.89
C GLU A 413 -13.65 16.02 -0.44
N GLU A 414 -13.60 17.29 -0.03
CA GLU A 414 -13.24 17.76 1.31
C GLU A 414 -14.39 17.45 2.28
N GLY A 415 -14.20 16.43 3.08
CA GLY A 415 -15.13 16.11 4.17
C GLY A 415 -15.37 14.63 4.43
N TYR A 416 -14.79 13.73 3.64
CA TYR A 416 -14.91 12.31 3.89
C TYR A 416 -13.62 11.78 4.53
N ASN A 417 -13.67 11.39 5.79
CA ASN A 417 -12.58 10.72 6.48
C ASN A 417 -12.50 9.27 5.98
N HIS A 418 -11.90 9.08 4.80
CA HIS A 418 -11.50 7.75 4.37
C HIS A 418 -10.12 7.45 4.93
N VAL A 419 -9.99 6.39 5.73
CA VAL A 419 -8.71 5.91 6.22
C VAL A 419 -8.38 4.62 5.47
N PRO A 420 -7.35 4.63 4.58
CA PRO A 420 -6.91 3.43 3.91
C PRO A 420 -6.44 2.37 4.90
N ARG A 421 -6.69 1.10 4.60
CA ARG A 421 -6.29 -0.03 5.43
C ARG A 421 -5.02 -0.64 4.86
N TYR A 422 -3.93 -0.56 5.61
CA TYR A 422 -2.68 -1.20 5.23
C TYR A 422 -2.51 -2.49 6.04
N PRO A 423 -2.30 -3.64 5.37
CA PRO A 423 -2.11 -4.92 6.04
C PRO A 423 -0.83 -4.92 6.87
N THR A 424 -0.87 -5.60 8.01
CA THR A 424 0.30 -5.82 8.88
C THR A 424 0.64 -7.31 8.92
N TYR A 425 1.92 -7.63 9.02
CA TYR A 425 2.40 -8.99 9.18
C TYR A 425 2.70 -9.26 10.65
N ASN A 426 1.93 -10.15 11.27
CA ASN A 426 2.21 -10.68 12.60
C ASN A 426 3.18 -11.87 12.48
N LEU A 427 4.45 -11.58 12.22
CA LEU A 427 5.49 -12.60 12.18
C LEU A 427 5.84 -13.01 13.61
N ARG A 428 5.19 -14.05 14.13
CA ARG A 428 5.52 -14.60 15.46
C ARG A 428 6.91 -15.22 15.41
N PRO A 429 7.75 -15.00 16.43
CA PRO A 429 9.01 -15.71 16.56
C PRO A 429 8.74 -17.23 16.56
N GLY A 430 9.22 -17.97 15.55
CA GLY A 430 9.12 -19.42 15.46
C GLY A 430 8.27 -20.00 14.34
N GLU A 431 7.46 -19.23 13.60
CA GLU A 431 6.66 -19.75 12.47
C GLU A 431 7.42 -19.79 11.13
N ALA A 432 8.55 -19.10 11.01
CA ALA A 432 9.37 -19.09 9.79
C ALA A 432 10.28 -20.35 9.60
N THR A 433 10.18 -21.36 10.48
CA THR A 433 11.13 -22.48 10.50
C THR A 433 10.54 -23.81 10.04
N ARG A 434 9.46 -23.81 9.27
CA ARG A 434 8.98 -25.04 8.60
C ARG A 434 8.83 -24.80 7.10
N MET A 435 9.95 -24.75 6.43
CA MET A 435 10.12 -25.00 5.01
C MET A 435 11.24 -25.99 4.80
#